data_8d20e76348214fde9cc382b3da171ffb
#
_entry.id   8d20e76348214fde9cc382b3da171ffb
#
_cell.length_a   1.000
_cell.length_b   1.000
_cell.length_c   1.000
_cell.angle_alpha   90.00
_cell.angle_beta   90.00
_cell.angle_gamma   90.00
#
_symmetry.space_group_name_H-M   'P 1'
#
loop_
_entity.id
_entity.type
_entity.pdbx_description
1 polymer ?
#
loop_
_entity_poly.entity_id
_entity_poly.type
_entity_poly.pdbx_seq_one_letter_code
_entity_poly.pdbx_strand_id
1 'polypeptide(L)'
;MTISYCSQVKNRLYQFKQTVGLNLEHIAKNKNTEWVIVDCGSTDGLYNYMKKLGAMDRVHYYKTLNYNTYSIPVAKNFAIRLSSGDYVFNLDIDNYIGNATYHIRRLGPETGVCCNVFKKGVYGRIGCSREIFNTIGGYDESFLPAGKHDTDFINRCKLINYKFMHIPCKTSPILNSKKETIKNLDTNIDWETMNKLNGMKMEKNIKKNIFCPNKKFTKCKFEYNFKKNTELAGRI
;
A
#
# COMPACT_ATOMS: atom_id res chain seq x y z
N MET A 1 14.20 8.05 12.57
CA MET A 1 13.02 7.39 11.99
C MET A 1 13.14 7.37 10.47
N THR A 2 13.13 6.19 9.91
CA THR A 2 13.09 5.93 8.47
C THR A 2 11.64 5.75 8.01
N ILE A 3 11.31 6.22 6.81
CA ILE A 3 9.95 6.14 6.25
C ILE A 3 9.97 5.31 4.99
N SER A 4 9.15 4.26 4.94
CA SER A 4 8.94 3.45 3.75
C SER A 4 7.66 3.87 3.05
N TYR A 5 7.75 4.33 1.81
CA TYR A 5 6.62 4.47 0.91
C TYR A 5 6.39 3.13 0.21
N CYS A 6 5.19 2.56 0.41
CA CYS A 6 4.87 1.21 -0.02
C CYS A 6 3.78 1.25 -1.08
N SER A 7 4.09 0.82 -2.29
CA SER A 7 3.17 0.81 -3.42
C SER A 7 2.93 -0.60 -3.93
N GLN A 8 1.68 -0.95 -4.15
CA GLN A 8 1.29 -2.14 -4.90
C GLN A 8 0.80 -1.73 -6.27
N VAL A 9 1.02 -2.57 -7.28
CA VAL A 9 0.64 -2.27 -8.65
C VAL A 9 0.23 -3.52 -9.42
N LYS A 10 -0.82 -3.39 -10.24
CA LYS A 10 -1.15 -4.31 -11.32
C LYS A 10 -1.76 -3.52 -12.47
N ASN A 11 -1.08 -3.52 -13.63
CA ASN A 11 -1.52 -2.85 -14.86
C ASN A 11 -1.84 -1.35 -14.66
N ARG A 12 -0.87 -0.59 -14.17
CA ARG A 12 -0.95 0.86 -13.91
C ARG A 12 0.25 1.62 -14.47
N LEU A 13 0.85 1.12 -15.56
CA LEU A 13 2.02 1.78 -16.17
C LEU A 13 1.72 3.23 -16.58
N TYR A 14 0.52 3.49 -17.10
CA TYR A 14 0.14 4.86 -17.48
C TYR A 14 0.20 5.81 -16.29
N GLN A 15 -0.44 5.46 -15.18
CA GLN A 15 -0.46 6.28 -13.97
C GLN A 15 0.94 6.38 -13.36
N PHE A 16 1.67 5.27 -13.34
CA PHE A 16 3.04 5.24 -12.83
C PHE A 16 3.96 6.19 -13.56
N LYS A 17 3.90 6.24 -14.89
CA LYS A 17 4.70 7.18 -15.70
C LYS A 17 4.47 8.64 -15.33
N GLN A 18 3.26 8.99 -14.88
CA GLN A 18 2.94 10.35 -14.47
C GLN A 18 3.50 10.68 -13.07
N THR A 19 3.60 9.69 -12.18
CA THR A 19 3.97 9.91 -10.78
C THR A 19 5.43 9.63 -10.47
N VAL A 20 6.07 8.75 -11.22
CA VAL A 20 7.40 8.20 -10.91
C VAL A 20 8.49 9.27 -10.80
N GLY A 21 8.54 10.23 -11.71
CA GLY A 21 9.60 11.24 -11.72
C GLY A 21 9.66 12.05 -10.42
N LEU A 22 8.53 12.63 -10.01
CA LEU A 22 8.45 13.43 -8.78
C LEU A 22 8.65 12.57 -7.52
N ASN A 23 8.18 11.32 -7.52
CA ASN A 23 8.39 10.43 -6.38
C ASN A 23 9.87 10.02 -6.26
N LEU A 24 10.56 9.73 -7.37
CA LEU A 24 12.01 9.45 -7.38
C LEU A 24 12.82 10.64 -6.89
N GLU A 25 12.50 11.84 -7.38
CA GLU A 25 13.13 13.08 -6.93
C GLU A 25 12.94 13.28 -5.41
N HIS A 26 11.74 12.97 -4.91
CA HIS A 26 11.45 13.05 -3.48
C HIS A 26 12.32 12.08 -2.67
N ILE A 27 12.44 10.81 -3.09
CA ILE A 27 13.29 9.80 -2.43
C ILE A 27 14.77 10.24 -2.47
N ALA A 28 15.24 10.75 -3.60
CA ALA A 28 16.62 11.22 -3.74
C ALA A 28 16.95 12.36 -2.76
N LYS A 29 16.04 13.32 -2.60
CA LYS A 29 16.20 14.48 -1.70
C LYS A 29 16.04 14.16 -0.21
N ASN A 30 15.38 13.07 0.15
CA ASN A 30 15.06 12.74 1.55
C ASN A 30 15.81 11.47 2.00
N LYS A 31 16.99 11.63 2.64
CA LYS A 31 17.91 10.54 2.98
C LYS A 31 17.29 9.38 3.76
N ASN A 32 16.40 9.60 4.67
CA ASN A 32 15.80 8.54 5.50
C ASN A 32 14.42 8.11 4.94
N THR A 33 14.33 7.94 3.62
CA THR A 33 13.14 7.43 2.95
C THR A 33 13.51 6.35 1.95
N GLU A 34 12.65 5.38 1.76
CA GLU A 34 12.71 4.38 0.70
C GLU A 34 11.37 4.26 -0.02
N TRP A 35 11.38 3.74 -1.23
CA TRP A 35 10.18 3.40 -1.97
C TRP A 35 10.18 1.92 -2.36
N VAL A 36 9.22 1.18 -1.83
CA VAL A 36 9.01 -0.24 -2.13
C VAL A 36 7.83 -0.38 -3.09
N ILE A 37 8.07 -0.96 -4.25
CA ILE A 37 7.08 -1.16 -5.31
C ILE A 37 6.91 -2.66 -5.51
N VAL A 38 5.68 -3.16 -5.34
CA VAL A 38 5.34 -4.57 -5.56
C VAL A 38 4.44 -4.69 -6.79
N ASP A 39 4.97 -5.26 -7.85
CA ASP A 39 4.25 -5.60 -9.08
C ASP A 39 3.58 -6.98 -8.94
N CYS A 40 2.27 -6.98 -8.88
CA CYS A 40 1.44 -8.15 -8.72
C CYS A 40 1.06 -8.77 -10.08
N GLY A 41 2.03 -8.97 -10.95
CA GLY A 41 1.84 -9.62 -12.25
C GLY A 41 1.27 -8.69 -13.32
N SER A 42 1.80 -7.47 -13.46
CA SER A 42 1.45 -6.57 -14.56
C SER A 42 1.86 -7.12 -15.92
N THR A 43 0.99 -6.90 -16.91
CA THR A 43 1.18 -7.28 -18.32
C THR A 43 1.24 -6.08 -19.27
N ASP A 44 1.12 -4.86 -18.74
CA ASP A 44 1.07 -3.59 -19.48
C ASP A 44 2.45 -3.01 -19.82
N GLY A 45 3.53 -3.77 -19.59
CA GLY A 45 4.90 -3.36 -19.84
C GLY A 45 5.61 -2.68 -18.66
N LEU A 46 4.99 -2.63 -17.49
CA LEU A 46 5.58 -2.03 -16.27
C LEU A 46 6.96 -2.63 -15.95
N TYR A 47 7.10 -3.95 -16.00
CA TYR A 47 8.37 -4.63 -15.74
C TYR A 47 9.51 -4.11 -16.63
N ASN A 48 9.25 -4.04 -17.94
CA ASN A 48 10.26 -3.54 -18.89
C ASN A 48 10.57 -2.06 -18.68
N TYR A 49 9.57 -1.27 -18.31
CA TYR A 49 9.77 0.14 -17.97
C TYR A 49 10.64 0.29 -16.72
N MET A 50 10.37 -0.44 -15.65
CA MET A 50 11.17 -0.44 -14.43
C MET A 50 12.61 -0.90 -14.70
N LYS A 51 12.79 -1.94 -15.52
CA LYS A 51 14.12 -2.44 -15.92
C LYS A 51 14.94 -1.39 -16.70
N LYS A 52 14.28 -0.58 -17.53
CA LYS A 52 14.93 0.55 -18.23
C LYS A 52 15.33 1.68 -17.29
N LEU A 53 14.55 1.95 -16.25
CA LEU A 53 14.93 2.91 -15.21
C LEU A 53 16.16 2.45 -14.41
N GLY A 54 16.41 1.13 -14.37
CA GLY A 54 17.53 0.54 -13.68
C GLY A 54 17.38 0.45 -12.16
N ALA A 55 18.42 -0.03 -11.51
CA ALA A 55 18.49 -0.05 -10.05
C ALA A 55 18.75 1.37 -9.54
N MET A 56 17.96 1.80 -8.56
CA MET A 56 18.07 3.13 -7.95
C MET A 56 18.28 2.98 -6.45
N ASP A 57 19.07 3.86 -5.87
CA ASP A 57 19.27 3.88 -4.42
C ASP A 57 17.93 4.06 -3.70
N ARG A 58 17.69 3.23 -2.68
CA ARG A 58 16.49 3.25 -1.83
C ARG A 58 15.15 3.12 -2.58
N VAL A 59 15.16 2.56 -3.82
CA VAL A 59 13.98 2.16 -4.56
C VAL A 59 14.05 0.66 -4.82
N HIS A 60 13.08 -0.06 -4.28
CA HIS A 60 13.05 -1.51 -4.25
C HIS A 60 11.87 -2.01 -5.08
N TYR A 61 12.16 -2.65 -6.22
CA TYR A 61 11.14 -3.23 -7.07
C TYR A 61 11.06 -4.73 -6.86
N TYR A 62 9.87 -5.22 -6.53
CA TYR A 62 9.56 -6.63 -6.37
C TYR A 62 8.48 -7.03 -7.37
N LYS A 63 8.67 -8.17 -8.05
CA LYS A 63 7.65 -8.77 -8.89
C LYS A 63 7.22 -10.10 -8.30
N THR A 64 5.92 -10.32 -8.15
CA THR A 64 5.38 -11.60 -7.67
C THR A 64 5.62 -12.70 -8.70
N LEU A 65 5.99 -13.90 -8.26
CA LEU A 65 6.27 -15.06 -9.11
C LEU A 65 5.17 -16.12 -9.07
N ASN A 66 4.48 -16.26 -7.94
CA ASN A 66 3.47 -17.28 -7.70
C ASN A 66 2.18 -16.74 -7.07
N TYR A 67 1.90 -15.46 -7.28
CA TYR A 67 0.66 -14.82 -6.85
C TYR A 67 -0.22 -14.55 -8.07
N ASN A 68 -1.19 -15.42 -8.31
CA ASN A 68 -2.03 -15.42 -9.50
C ASN A 68 -3.31 -14.60 -9.31
N THR A 69 -3.68 -14.31 -8.06
CA THR A 69 -4.86 -13.53 -7.70
C THR A 69 -4.44 -12.13 -7.28
N TYR A 70 -5.20 -11.09 -7.64
CA TYR A 70 -4.90 -9.73 -7.20
C TYR A 70 -5.95 -9.23 -6.22
N SER A 71 -5.55 -9.17 -4.96
CA SER A 71 -6.31 -8.57 -3.87
C SER A 71 -5.54 -7.36 -3.33
N ILE A 72 -6.20 -6.20 -3.26
CA ILE A 72 -5.54 -4.96 -2.81
C ILE A 72 -5.01 -5.09 -1.37
N PRO A 73 -5.78 -5.58 -0.36
CA PRO A 73 -5.26 -5.74 0.99
C PRO A 73 -4.03 -6.66 1.07
N VAL A 74 -4.02 -7.79 0.35
CA VAL A 74 -2.87 -8.70 0.28
C VAL A 74 -1.65 -8.01 -0.34
N ALA A 75 -1.84 -7.31 -1.46
CA ALA A 75 -0.77 -6.61 -2.16
C ALA A 75 -0.18 -5.46 -1.33
N LYS A 76 -1.01 -4.73 -0.56
CA LYS A 76 -0.54 -3.71 0.41
C LYS A 76 0.31 -4.33 1.50
N ASN A 77 -0.12 -5.48 2.05
CA ASN A 77 0.68 -6.22 3.03
C ASN A 77 2.02 -6.67 2.46
N PHE A 78 2.08 -7.15 1.23
CA PHE A 78 3.36 -7.48 0.59
C PHE A 78 4.31 -6.28 0.58
N ALA A 79 3.86 -5.13 0.09
CA ALA A 79 4.70 -3.95 -0.02
C ALA A 79 5.22 -3.46 1.34
N ILE A 80 4.37 -3.45 2.37
CA ILE A 80 4.74 -3.01 3.70
C ILE A 80 5.67 -4.03 4.38
N ARG A 81 5.42 -5.33 4.25
CA ARG A 81 6.26 -6.37 4.86
C ARG A 81 7.64 -6.49 4.22
N LEU A 82 7.77 -6.14 2.94
CA LEU A 82 9.04 -6.09 2.21
C LEU A 82 9.86 -4.82 2.48
N SER A 83 9.28 -3.84 3.11
CA SER A 83 9.93 -2.57 3.45
C SER A 83 10.67 -2.64 4.79
N SER A 84 11.60 -1.69 5.01
CA SER A 84 12.51 -1.71 6.17
C SER A 84 12.30 -0.56 7.18
N GLY A 85 11.56 0.50 6.81
CA GLY A 85 11.44 1.71 7.62
C GLY A 85 10.65 1.54 8.91
N ASP A 86 10.93 2.38 9.89
CA ASP A 86 10.25 2.45 11.18
C ASP A 86 8.79 2.93 11.06
N TYR A 87 8.54 3.73 10.03
CA TYR A 87 7.22 4.24 9.67
C TYR A 87 6.86 3.77 8.26
N VAL A 88 5.69 3.19 8.10
CA VAL A 88 5.22 2.66 6.83
C VAL A 88 4.06 3.51 6.30
N PHE A 89 4.09 3.83 5.02
CA PHE A 89 3.08 4.66 4.39
C PHE A 89 2.61 4.00 3.09
N ASN A 90 1.34 3.61 3.02
CA ASN A 90 0.76 3.16 1.77
C ASN A 90 0.67 4.32 0.79
N LEU A 91 1.34 4.18 -0.34
CA LEU A 91 1.34 5.13 -1.45
C LEU A 91 0.83 4.41 -2.69
N ASP A 92 -0.46 4.54 -3.00
CA ASP A 92 -0.98 3.97 -4.24
C ASP A 92 -0.19 4.51 -5.43
N ILE A 93 0.10 3.66 -6.42
CA ILE A 93 1.07 3.93 -7.50
C ILE A 93 0.69 5.15 -8.38
N ASP A 94 -0.57 5.53 -8.37
CA ASP A 94 -1.15 6.69 -9.05
C ASP A 94 -1.08 7.98 -8.21
N ASN A 95 -0.39 7.95 -7.09
CA ASN A 95 -0.28 9.06 -6.16
C ASN A 95 1.16 9.60 -6.06
N TYR A 96 1.26 10.83 -5.56
CA TYR A 96 2.52 11.50 -5.25
C TYR A 96 2.79 11.47 -3.75
N ILE A 97 4.07 11.37 -3.36
CA ILE A 97 4.49 11.49 -1.96
C ILE A 97 4.15 12.90 -1.43
N GLY A 98 4.43 13.92 -2.24
CA GLY A 98 4.10 15.30 -1.91
C GLY A 98 4.74 15.75 -0.58
N ASN A 99 3.91 16.28 0.31
CA ASN A 99 4.36 16.79 1.61
C ASN A 99 4.23 15.77 2.77
N ALA A 100 3.97 14.49 2.46
CA ALA A 100 3.75 13.46 3.48
C ALA A 100 4.96 13.32 4.45
N THR A 101 6.20 13.29 3.92
CA THR A 101 7.43 13.21 4.73
C THR A 101 7.51 14.29 5.79
N TYR A 102 7.18 15.54 5.42
CA TYR A 102 7.20 16.67 6.37
C TYR A 102 6.25 16.42 7.55
N HIS A 103 5.01 16.04 7.24
CA HIS A 103 4.00 15.81 8.28
C HIS A 103 4.34 14.60 9.15
N ILE A 104 4.78 13.49 8.56
CA ILE A 104 5.17 12.28 9.29
C ILE A 104 6.31 12.59 10.28
N ARG A 105 7.36 13.29 9.83
CA ARG A 105 8.48 13.65 10.69
C ARG A 105 8.07 14.58 11.84
N ARG A 106 7.15 15.51 11.59
CA ARG A 106 6.65 16.44 12.60
C ARG A 106 5.78 15.77 13.65
N LEU A 107 4.94 14.80 13.25
CA LEU A 107 4.00 14.10 14.14
C LEU A 107 4.65 12.95 14.91
N GLY A 108 5.73 12.39 14.38
CA GLY A 108 6.43 11.26 14.98
C GLY A 108 5.71 9.91 14.82
N PRO A 109 6.29 8.83 15.37
CA PRO A 109 5.78 7.46 15.19
C PRO A 109 4.49 7.17 15.97
N GLU A 110 4.21 7.94 17.03
CA GLU A 110 3.03 7.75 17.89
C GLU A 110 1.72 8.19 17.24
N THR A 111 1.79 8.80 16.05
CA THR A 111 0.62 9.30 15.34
C THR A 111 0.59 8.77 13.92
N GLY A 112 -0.52 8.13 13.56
CA GLY A 112 -0.81 7.78 12.18
C GLY A 112 -1.19 9.01 11.36
N VAL A 113 -0.94 8.95 10.06
CA VAL A 113 -1.37 9.97 9.11
C VAL A 113 -2.32 9.37 8.07
N CYS A 114 -3.33 10.13 7.69
CA CYS A 114 -4.15 9.80 6.54
C CYS A 114 -4.41 11.07 5.74
N CYS A 115 -4.60 10.92 4.43
CA CYS A 115 -4.96 12.06 3.61
C CYS A 115 -6.45 12.39 3.77
N ASN A 116 -6.80 13.63 3.43
CA ASN A 116 -8.17 14.11 3.54
C ASN A 116 -9.15 13.20 2.80
N VAL A 117 -10.08 12.61 3.53
CA VAL A 117 -11.11 11.67 3.05
C VAL A 117 -12.06 12.27 2.00
N PHE A 118 -12.16 13.59 1.93
CA PHE A 118 -13.04 14.28 0.98
C PHE A 118 -12.39 14.43 -0.40
N LYS A 119 -11.08 14.19 -0.55
CA LYS A 119 -10.42 14.27 -1.85
C LYS A 119 -10.42 12.89 -2.51
N LYS A 120 -11.07 12.79 -3.67
CA LYS A 120 -11.15 11.55 -4.45
C LYS A 120 -9.76 11.01 -4.82
N GLY A 121 -9.55 9.70 -4.68
CA GLY A 121 -8.32 9.00 -5.07
C GLY A 121 -7.15 9.09 -4.09
N VAL A 122 -7.30 9.72 -2.93
CA VAL A 122 -6.23 9.83 -1.91
C VAL A 122 -6.53 9.05 -0.64
N TYR A 123 -7.67 8.39 -0.55
CA TYR A 123 -8.15 7.72 0.66
C TYR A 123 -7.21 6.62 1.15
N GLY A 124 -6.56 5.91 0.24
CA GLY A 124 -5.59 4.86 0.55
C GLY A 124 -4.22 5.35 1.04
N ARG A 125 -3.96 6.67 1.07
CA ARG A 125 -2.71 7.26 1.57
C ARG A 125 -2.72 7.29 3.09
N ILE A 126 -2.30 6.20 3.69
CA ILE A 126 -2.33 5.95 5.13
C ILE A 126 -0.93 5.55 5.59
N GLY A 127 -0.48 6.13 6.69
CA GLY A 127 0.78 5.76 7.33
C GLY A 127 0.63 5.57 8.83
N CYS A 128 1.43 4.67 9.37
CA CYS A 128 1.56 4.43 10.80
C CYS A 128 2.97 3.91 11.13
N SER A 129 3.32 3.80 12.41
CA SER A 129 4.54 3.11 12.79
C SER A 129 4.49 1.62 12.39
N ARG A 130 5.64 1.03 12.12
CA ARG A 130 5.75 -0.40 11.83
C ARG A 130 5.24 -1.26 12.98
N GLU A 131 5.48 -0.82 14.20
CA GLU A 131 4.99 -1.49 15.40
C GLU A 131 3.46 -1.60 15.37
N ILE A 132 2.75 -0.51 15.09
CA ILE A 132 1.28 -0.51 14.97
C ILE A 132 0.81 -1.41 13.83
N PHE A 133 1.47 -1.33 12.66
CA PHE A 133 1.14 -2.22 11.54
C PHE A 133 1.24 -3.71 11.95
N ASN A 134 2.28 -4.08 12.67
CA ASN A 134 2.49 -5.46 13.14
C ASN A 134 1.47 -5.84 14.22
N THR A 135 1.20 -4.94 15.17
CA THR A 135 0.24 -5.17 16.27
C THR A 135 -1.16 -5.46 15.74
N ILE A 136 -1.61 -4.71 14.74
CA ILE A 136 -2.96 -4.93 14.15
C ILE A 136 -2.96 -6.01 13.06
N GLY A 137 -1.82 -6.64 12.75
CA GLY A 137 -1.70 -7.68 11.74
C GLY A 137 -1.94 -7.16 10.31
N GLY A 138 -1.59 -5.92 10.00
CA GLY A 138 -1.69 -5.34 8.67
C GLY A 138 -3.13 -5.16 8.16
N TYR A 139 -3.31 -5.11 6.85
CA TYR A 139 -4.62 -5.12 6.18
C TYR A 139 -5.27 -6.51 6.29
N ASP A 140 -6.57 -6.58 6.55
CA ASP A 140 -7.32 -7.86 6.64
C ASP A 140 -7.38 -8.56 5.26
N GLU A 141 -6.58 -9.62 5.10
CA GLU A 141 -6.47 -10.38 3.84
C GLU A 141 -7.71 -11.23 3.53
N SER A 142 -8.62 -11.35 4.47
CA SER A 142 -9.87 -12.06 4.28
C SER A 142 -11.01 -11.19 3.70
N PHE A 143 -10.71 -9.91 3.38
CA PHE A 143 -11.60 -9.05 2.61
C PHE A 143 -11.65 -9.46 1.15
N LEU A 144 -12.77 -9.19 0.51
CA LEU A 144 -12.84 -9.22 -0.96
C LEU A 144 -11.83 -8.23 -1.55
N PRO A 145 -11.37 -8.46 -2.79
CA PRO A 145 -10.21 -7.79 -3.37
C PRO A 145 -10.19 -6.26 -3.31
N ALA A 146 -11.33 -5.60 -3.15
CA ALA A 146 -11.39 -4.14 -3.07
C ALA A 146 -12.54 -3.65 -2.18
N GLY A 147 -12.43 -2.40 -1.69
CA GLY A 147 -13.46 -1.73 -0.88
C GLY A 147 -13.27 -1.91 0.63
N LYS A 148 -13.47 -0.84 1.38
CA LYS A 148 -13.46 -0.76 2.86
C LYS A 148 -12.17 -1.15 3.59
N HIS A 149 -11.18 -1.76 2.95
CA HIS A 149 -9.95 -2.21 3.60
C HIS A 149 -9.15 -1.08 4.26
N ASP A 150 -9.15 0.13 3.69
CA ASP A 150 -8.50 1.30 4.27
C ASP A 150 -9.24 1.82 5.52
N THR A 151 -10.57 1.86 5.45
CA THR A 151 -11.42 2.23 6.60
C THR A 151 -11.28 1.23 7.72
N ASP A 152 -11.28 -0.07 7.39
CA ASP A 152 -11.08 -1.15 8.35
C ASP A 152 -9.73 -1.02 9.05
N PHE A 153 -8.66 -0.80 8.29
CA PHE A 153 -7.31 -0.61 8.83
C PHE A 153 -7.28 0.52 9.89
N ILE A 154 -7.80 1.70 9.54
CA ILE A 154 -7.86 2.84 10.47
C ILE A 154 -8.71 2.52 11.70
N ASN A 155 -9.86 1.87 11.52
CA ASN A 155 -10.75 1.53 12.62
C ASN A 155 -10.11 0.52 13.59
N ARG A 156 -9.38 -0.49 13.07
CA ARG A 156 -8.66 -1.44 13.93
C ARG A 156 -7.52 -0.78 14.70
N CYS A 157 -6.82 0.18 14.11
CA CYS A 157 -5.85 0.99 14.85
C CYS A 157 -6.54 1.77 16.00
N LYS A 158 -7.73 2.32 15.76
CA LYS A 158 -8.50 3.03 16.80
C LYS A 158 -8.92 2.12 17.96
N LEU A 159 -9.20 0.83 17.72
CA LEU A 159 -9.52 -0.12 18.79
C LEU A 159 -8.38 -0.28 19.81
N ILE A 160 -7.13 -0.04 19.39
CA ILE A 160 -5.95 -0.04 20.27
C ILE A 160 -5.51 1.38 20.66
N ASN A 161 -6.43 2.36 20.59
CA ASN A 161 -6.22 3.77 20.93
C ASN A 161 -5.16 4.49 20.07
N TYR A 162 -4.76 3.96 18.91
CA TYR A 162 -3.84 4.66 18.02
C TYR A 162 -4.57 5.76 17.24
N LYS A 163 -4.03 6.98 17.29
CA LYS A 163 -4.64 8.16 16.72
C LYS A 163 -4.16 8.42 15.30
N PHE A 164 -5.04 8.92 14.45
CA PHE A 164 -4.70 9.40 13.09
C PHE A 164 -4.94 10.90 12.97
N MET A 165 -3.98 11.57 12.34
CA MET A 165 -4.10 12.97 11.93
C MET A 165 -4.34 13.06 10.42
N HIS A 166 -5.30 13.90 10.04
CA HIS A 166 -5.51 14.23 8.64
C HIS A 166 -4.44 15.21 8.17
N ILE A 167 -3.69 14.83 7.12
CA ILE A 167 -2.69 15.69 6.50
C ILE A 167 -3.21 16.22 5.15
N PRO A 168 -2.87 17.47 4.79
CA PRO A 168 -3.30 18.03 3.52
C PRO A 168 -2.57 17.34 2.36
N CYS A 169 -3.34 16.89 1.37
CA CYS A 169 -2.81 16.37 0.10
C CYS A 169 -2.79 17.49 -0.93
N LYS A 170 -1.62 18.11 -1.14
CA LYS A 170 -1.44 19.19 -2.10
C LYS A 170 -1.50 18.71 -3.56
N THR A 171 -1.08 17.46 -3.82
CA THR A 171 -1.07 16.86 -5.14
C THR A 171 -2.34 16.05 -5.42
N SER A 172 -2.85 16.14 -6.65
CA SER A 172 -3.97 15.29 -7.09
C SER A 172 -3.43 13.96 -7.64
N PRO A 173 -4.10 12.83 -7.36
CA PRO A 173 -3.73 11.55 -7.95
C PRO A 173 -4.07 11.51 -9.44
N ILE A 174 -3.47 10.60 -10.17
CA ILE A 174 -3.84 10.27 -11.54
C ILE A 174 -5.01 9.30 -11.47
N LEU A 175 -6.22 9.86 -11.54
CA LEU A 175 -7.45 9.09 -11.32
C LEU A 175 -7.62 7.95 -12.31
N ASN A 176 -8.17 6.87 -11.81
CA ASN A 176 -8.62 5.73 -12.56
C ASN A 176 -10.12 5.49 -12.38
N SER A 177 -10.77 4.90 -13.39
CA SER A 177 -12.17 4.53 -13.26
C SER A 177 -12.32 3.29 -12.37
N LYS A 178 -13.48 3.16 -11.71
CA LYS A 178 -13.82 1.93 -10.98
C LYS A 178 -13.77 0.70 -11.90
N LYS A 179 -14.25 0.84 -13.14
CA LYS A 179 -14.24 -0.21 -14.15
C LYS A 179 -12.82 -0.72 -14.42
N GLU A 180 -11.86 0.18 -14.64
CA GLU A 180 -10.46 -0.17 -14.84
C GLU A 180 -9.81 -0.77 -13.58
N THR A 181 -10.26 -0.37 -12.39
CA THR A 181 -9.79 -0.98 -11.15
C THR A 181 -10.24 -2.42 -11.04
N ILE A 182 -11.54 -2.68 -11.24
CA ILE A 182 -12.13 -4.02 -11.15
C ILE A 182 -11.53 -4.98 -12.18
N LYS A 183 -11.29 -4.53 -13.42
CA LYS A 183 -10.70 -5.32 -14.51
C LYS A 183 -9.40 -6.02 -14.11
N ASN A 184 -8.64 -5.44 -13.18
CA ASN A 184 -7.38 -6.00 -12.72
C ASN A 184 -7.50 -6.82 -11.43
N LEU A 185 -8.68 -6.85 -10.81
CA LEU A 185 -8.95 -7.71 -9.66
C LEU A 185 -9.34 -9.11 -10.15
N ASP A 186 -8.93 -10.10 -9.41
CA ASP A 186 -9.33 -11.48 -9.70
C ASP A 186 -10.69 -11.77 -9.03
N THR A 187 -11.74 -11.22 -9.63
CA THR A 187 -13.11 -11.39 -9.14
C THR A 187 -14.13 -11.03 -10.21
N ASN A 188 -15.25 -11.72 -10.19
CA ASN A 188 -16.45 -11.40 -10.99
C ASN A 188 -17.45 -10.54 -10.19
N ILE A 189 -17.11 -10.15 -8.94
CA ILE A 189 -17.98 -9.37 -8.07
C ILE A 189 -17.80 -7.89 -8.42
N ASP A 190 -18.89 -7.17 -8.61
CA ASP A 190 -18.86 -5.73 -8.84
C ASP A 190 -18.37 -4.93 -7.60
N TRP A 191 -17.95 -3.69 -7.84
CA TRP A 191 -17.41 -2.82 -6.81
C TRP A 191 -18.37 -2.57 -5.64
N GLU A 192 -19.65 -2.37 -5.93
CA GLU A 192 -20.66 -2.00 -4.94
C GLU A 192 -20.95 -3.17 -4.00
N THR A 193 -21.07 -4.35 -4.57
CA THR A 193 -21.21 -5.60 -3.81
C THR A 193 -19.99 -5.86 -2.94
N MET A 194 -18.78 -5.76 -3.48
CA MET A 194 -17.54 -5.90 -2.68
C MET A 194 -17.51 -4.91 -1.53
N ASN A 195 -17.81 -3.64 -1.80
CA ASN A 195 -17.78 -2.57 -0.81
C ASN A 195 -18.83 -2.79 0.30
N LYS A 196 -20.01 -3.30 -0.05
CA LYS A 196 -21.07 -3.66 0.91
C LYS A 196 -20.64 -4.83 1.80
N LEU A 197 -20.20 -5.94 1.20
CA LEU A 197 -19.82 -7.15 1.95
C LEU A 197 -18.60 -6.90 2.85
N ASN A 198 -17.60 -6.20 2.35
CA ASN A 198 -16.45 -5.79 3.16
C ASN A 198 -16.86 -4.83 4.29
N GLY A 199 -17.85 -3.95 4.05
CA GLY A 199 -18.42 -3.09 5.08
C GLY A 199 -19.06 -3.88 6.22
N MET A 200 -19.89 -4.87 5.91
CA MET A 200 -20.49 -5.77 6.89
C MET A 200 -19.44 -6.54 7.71
N LYS A 201 -18.37 -6.99 7.04
CA LYS A 201 -17.27 -7.69 7.68
C LYS A 201 -16.50 -6.76 8.63
N MET A 202 -16.17 -5.55 8.19
CA MET A 202 -15.54 -4.52 9.03
C MET A 202 -16.35 -4.25 10.29
N GLU A 203 -17.66 -4.03 10.15
CA GLU A 203 -18.57 -3.80 11.31
C GLU A 203 -18.58 -4.98 12.27
N LYS A 204 -18.59 -6.22 11.72
CA LYS A 204 -18.50 -7.43 12.56
C LYS A 204 -17.17 -7.50 13.32
N ASN A 205 -16.04 -7.17 12.68
CA ASN A 205 -14.73 -7.14 13.33
C ASN A 205 -14.71 -6.11 14.47
N ILE A 206 -15.23 -4.91 14.23
CA ILE A 206 -15.31 -3.84 15.23
C ILE A 206 -16.18 -4.27 16.43
N LYS A 207 -17.41 -4.77 16.18
CA LYS A 207 -18.33 -5.25 17.22
C LYS A 207 -17.73 -6.36 18.09
N LYS A 208 -16.86 -7.19 17.51
CA LYS A 208 -16.16 -8.28 18.21
C LYS A 208 -14.79 -7.88 18.76
N ASN A 209 -14.43 -6.62 18.68
CA ASN A 209 -13.13 -6.08 19.09
C ASN A 209 -11.94 -6.84 18.45
N ILE A 210 -12.08 -7.26 17.19
CA ILE A 210 -11.04 -7.95 16.45
C ILE A 210 -10.13 -6.89 15.80
N PHE A 211 -8.99 -6.60 16.43
CA PHE A 211 -8.01 -5.67 15.87
C PHE A 211 -6.92 -6.35 15.05
N CYS A 212 -6.62 -7.63 15.27
CA CYS A 212 -5.64 -8.42 14.53
C CYS A 212 -6.32 -9.62 13.83
N PRO A 213 -6.87 -9.46 12.62
CA PRO A 213 -7.63 -10.50 11.93
C PRO A 213 -6.74 -11.57 11.27
N ASN A 214 -5.53 -11.22 10.85
CA ASN A 214 -4.65 -12.12 10.13
C ASN A 214 -3.85 -12.99 11.11
N LYS A 215 -4.19 -14.28 11.22
CA LYS A 215 -3.36 -15.25 11.96
C LYS A 215 -2.08 -15.61 11.20
N LYS A 216 -2.12 -15.56 9.88
CA LYS A 216 -0.99 -15.78 8.97
C LYS A 216 -1.20 -14.93 7.73
N PHE A 217 -0.13 -14.39 7.20
CA PHE A 217 -0.16 -13.66 5.93
C PHE A 217 -0.03 -14.61 4.73
N THR A 218 -0.59 -14.19 3.62
CA THR A 218 -0.38 -14.83 2.32
C THR A 218 1.11 -14.88 2.00
N LYS A 219 1.60 -16.06 1.60
CA LYS A 219 2.99 -16.25 1.18
C LYS A 219 3.13 -16.00 -0.31
N CYS A 220 4.22 -15.38 -0.70
CA CYS A 220 4.55 -15.16 -2.11
C CYS A 220 6.07 -15.24 -2.31
N LYS A 221 6.48 -15.71 -3.49
CA LYS A 221 7.88 -15.61 -3.97
C LYS A 221 8.00 -14.36 -4.82
N PHE A 222 9.14 -13.68 -4.71
CA PHE A 222 9.38 -12.43 -5.43
C PHE A 222 10.68 -12.49 -6.23
N GLU A 223 10.69 -11.84 -7.38
CA GLU A 223 11.88 -11.38 -8.05
C GLU A 223 12.20 -9.98 -7.51
N TYR A 224 13.44 -9.75 -7.10
CA TYR A 224 13.89 -8.47 -6.54
C TYR A 224 14.86 -7.77 -7.47
N ASN A 225 14.58 -6.54 -7.83
CA ASN A 225 15.43 -5.69 -8.67
C ASN A 225 15.98 -6.45 -9.89
N PHE A 226 15.11 -7.19 -10.59
CA PHE A 226 15.40 -7.96 -11.82
C PHE A 226 16.36 -9.14 -11.64
N LYS A 227 16.66 -9.55 -10.40
CA LYS A 227 17.45 -10.74 -10.07
C LYS A 227 16.51 -11.87 -9.67
N LYS A 228 16.54 -12.98 -10.41
CA LYS A 228 15.84 -14.22 -10.03
C LYS A 228 16.49 -14.81 -8.79
N ASN A 229 15.68 -15.28 -7.85
CA ASN A 229 16.04 -15.89 -6.57
C ASN A 229 16.32 -14.91 -5.42
N THR A 230 15.25 -14.41 -4.84
CA THR A 230 15.25 -14.06 -3.43
C THR A 230 14.07 -14.76 -2.78
N GLU A 231 14.28 -15.87 -2.14
CA GLU A 231 13.38 -16.34 -1.10
C GLU A 231 13.47 -15.31 0.02
N LEU A 232 12.54 -14.38 0.04
CA LEU A 232 12.30 -13.54 1.21
C LEU A 232 11.46 -14.36 2.20
N ALA A 233 12.05 -15.49 2.62
CA ALA A 233 11.65 -16.18 3.81
C ALA A 233 12.14 -15.34 4.98
N GLY A 234 11.23 -14.70 5.71
CA GLY A 234 11.49 -14.27 7.07
C GLY A 234 12.09 -12.89 7.25
N ARG A 235 11.41 -11.82 6.84
CA ARG A 235 11.38 -10.55 7.57
C ARG A 235 9.96 -10.36 8.10
N ILE A 236 9.67 -11.06 9.14
CA ILE A 236 8.49 -10.86 10.01
C ILE A 236 9.00 -10.82 11.43
#